data_05ce5dff45c9d39565ed8170ac921e0f
#
_entry.id   05ce5dff45c9d39565ed8170ac921e0f
#
_cell.length_a   1.000
_cell.length_b   1.000
_cell.length_c   1.000
_cell.angle_alpha   90.00
_cell.angle_beta   90.00
_cell.angle_gamma   90.00
#
_symmetry.space_group_name_H-M   'P 1'
#
loop_
_entity.id
_entity.type
_entity.pdbx_description
1 polymer ?
#
loop_
_entity_poly.entity_id
_entity_poly.type
_entity_poly.pdbx_seq_one_letter_code
_entity_poly.pdbx_strand_id
1 'polypeptide(L)'
;DSLYSLFKQNSSFALIVFSFMIYSSAELYMLILTNHNYETGIYSIAIRLALISNLILQTVNSIIAPKITNLYFTNSFDKLEKMILTTSRRLLAIALFFLTVFILFGKKILYFWGSDFVDGYSALIIISAAQVINLCTGPSGQLLTLCDQQKSQMFLATSLVPASILLSYFFVTNYDLLGAAYAGASIIIIDNVVRVYIIYKKIGINYLKIIKI
;
A
#
# COMPACT_ATOMS: atom_id res chain seq x y z
N ASP A 1 36.05 -7.01 -4.71
CA ASP A 1 35.20 -5.80 -4.83
C ASP A 1 33.72 -6.11 -5.23
N SER A 2 33.45 -7.23 -5.92
CA SER A 2 32.10 -7.53 -6.40
C SER A 2 31.12 -7.94 -5.28
N LEU A 3 31.56 -8.70 -4.28
CA LEU A 3 30.71 -9.17 -3.18
C LEU A 3 30.24 -8.01 -2.27
N TYR A 4 31.11 -7.07 -1.98
CA TYR A 4 30.74 -5.89 -1.17
C TYR A 4 29.71 -4.98 -1.89
N SER A 5 29.87 -4.78 -3.19
CA SER A 5 28.89 -4.01 -3.98
C SER A 5 27.53 -4.71 -4.07
N LEU A 6 27.52 -6.02 -4.22
CA LEU A 6 26.31 -6.85 -4.19
C LEU A 6 25.64 -6.81 -2.80
N PHE A 7 26.41 -6.90 -1.72
CA PHE A 7 25.91 -6.76 -0.35
C PHE A 7 25.27 -5.38 -0.12
N LYS A 8 25.93 -4.30 -0.56
CA LYS A 8 25.43 -2.93 -0.42
C LYS A 8 24.16 -2.68 -1.23
N GLN A 9 24.03 -3.25 -2.39
CA GLN A 9 22.85 -3.15 -3.22
C GLN A 9 21.67 -3.97 -2.66
N ASN A 10 21.96 -5.18 -2.18
CA ASN A 10 20.96 -6.05 -1.56
C ASN A 10 20.52 -5.56 -0.16
N SER A 11 21.40 -4.88 0.60
CA SER A 11 21.03 -4.32 1.90
C SER A 11 19.95 -3.24 1.81
N SER A 12 19.98 -2.40 0.77
CA SER A 12 18.92 -1.40 0.55
C SER A 12 17.58 -2.06 0.27
N PHE A 13 17.58 -3.15 -0.49
CA PHE A 13 16.36 -3.91 -0.78
C PHE A 13 15.80 -4.60 0.46
N ALA A 14 16.70 -5.23 1.25
CA ALA A 14 16.32 -5.85 2.51
C ALA A 14 15.72 -4.83 3.50
N LEU A 15 16.29 -3.63 3.61
CA LEU A 15 15.77 -2.56 4.45
C LEU A 15 14.38 -2.10 3.99
N ILE A 16 14.12 -1.98 2.68
CA ILE A 16 12.80 -1.64 2.15
C ILE A 16 11.77 -2.69 2.57
N VAL A 17 12.09 -3.98 2.37
CA VAL A 17 11.17 -5.09 2.69
C VAL A 17 10.92 -5.16 4.20
N PHE A 18 11.97 -5.09 5.00
CA PHE A 18 11.86 -5.15 6.46
C PHE A 18 11.06 -3.97 7.03
N SER A 19 11.33 -2.76 6.56
CA SER A 19 10.56 -1.57 6.94
C SER A 19 9.09 -1.71 6.54
N PHE A 20 8.81 -2.22 5.33
CA PHE A 20 7.46 -2.49 4.87
C PHE A 20 6.71 -3.45 5.80
N MET A 21 7.35 -4.55 6.20
CA MET A 21 6.74 -5.52 7.12
C MET A 21 6.37 -4.88 8.46
N ILE A 22 7.21 -3.98 8.99
CA ILE A 22 6.95 -3.31 10.26
C ILE A 22 5.79 -2.32 10.10
N TYR A 23 5.89 -1.36 9.17
CA TYR A 23 4.92 -0.29 9.09
C TYR A 23 3.55 -0.73 8.56
N SER A 24 3.48 -1.83 7.81
CA SER A 24 2.22 -2.39 7.30
C SER A 24 1.43 -3.24 8.32
N SER A 25 1.98 -3.44 9.51
CA SER A 25 1.35 -4.22 10.58
C SER A 25 1.37 -3.49 11.93
N ALA A 26 1.85 -2.26 11.96
CA ALA A 26 2.04 -1.48 13.19
C ALA A 26 0.74 -1.33 13.99
N GLU A 27 -0.38 -1.09 13.32
CA GLU A 27 -1.69 -0.93 13.93
C GLU A 27 -2.19 -2.23 14.59
N LEU A 28 -1.94 -3.38 13.97
CA LEU A 28 -2.30 -4.68 14.55
C LEU A 28 -1.48 -4.97 15.80
N TYR A 29 -0.16 -4.73 15.73
CA TYR A 29 0.72 -4.88 16.91
C TYR A 29 0.32 -3.91 18.03
N MET A 30 -0.11 -2.70 17.69
CA MET A 30 -0.54 -1.72 18.69
C MET A 30 -1.81 -2.17 19.42
N LEU A 31 -2.80 -2.73 18.71
CA LEU A 31 -4.00 -3.34 19.32
C LEU A 31 -3.62 -4.44 20.31
N ILE A 32 -2.65 -5.31 19.97
CA ILE A 32 -2.17 -6.36 20.87
C ILE A 32 -1.50 -5.76 22.11
N LEU A 33 -0.62 -4.78 21.93
CA LEU A 33 0.12 -4.16 23.02
C LEU A 33 -0.76 -3.38 24.00
N THR A 34 -1.90 -2.88 23.52
CA THR A 34 -2.89 -2.17 24.34
C THR A 34 -3.96 -3.10 24.93
N ASN A 35 -3.77 -4.43 24.82
CA ASN A 35 -4.67 -5.48 25.32
C ASN A 35 -6.09 -5.47 24.72
N HIS A 36 -6.28 -4.93 23.52
CA HIS A 36 -7.53 -4.95 22.78
C HIS A 36 -7.67 -6.28 21.99
N ASN A 37 -7.68 -7.39 22.70
CA ASN A 37 -7.65 -8.74 22.08
C ASN A 37 -8.88 -9.03 21.20
N TYR A 38 -10.06 -8.56 21.62
CA TYR A 38 -11.31 -8.73 20.86
C TYR A 38 -11.23 -7.94 19.54
N GLU A 39 -10.85 -6.67 19.61
CA GLU A 39 -10.69 -5.78 18.47
C GLU A 39 -9.58 -6.25 17.51
N THR A 40 -8.52 -6.85 18.06
CA THR A 40 -7.43 -7.43 17.26
C THR A 40 -7.94 -8.55 16.35
N GLY A 41 -8.79 -9.44 16.91
CA GLY A 41 -9.40 -10.51 16.13
C GLY A 41 -10.26 -9.98 14.99
N ILE A 42 -11.16 -9.05 15.29
CA ILE A 42 -12.05 -8.41 14.30
C ILE A 42 -11.26 -7.65 13.24
N TYR A 43 -10.28 -6.83 13.67
CA TYR A 43 -9.45 -6.06 12.76
C TYR A 43 -8.64 -6.95 11.81
N SER A 44 -8.12 -8.08 12.31
CA SER A 44 -7.33 -9.00 11.51
C SER A 44 -8.09 -9.57 10.31
N ILE A 45 -9.38 -9.84 10.46
CA ILE A 45 -10.24 -10.29 9.36
C ILE A 45 -10.58 -9.12 8.42
N ALA A 46 -10.95 -7.97 8.97
CA ALA A 46 -11.28 -6.78 8.17
C ALA A 46 -10.12 -6.36 7.25
N ILE A 47 -8.90 -6.29 7.78
CA ILE A 47 -7.72 -5.92 6.99
C ILE A 47 -7.39 -6.97 5.93
N ARG A 48 -7.47 -8.27 6.22
CA ARG A 48 -7.24 -9.34 5.24
C ARG A 48 -8.20 -9.25 4.06
N LEU A 49 -9.48 -8.98 4.32
CA LEU A 49 -10.47 -8.77 3.26
C LEU A 49 -10.15 -7.54 2.42
N ALA A 50 -9.83 -6.41 3.05
CA ALA A 50 -9.49 -5.18 2.35
C ALA A 50 -8.23 -5.35 1.46
N LEU A 51 -7.27 -6.18 1.89
CA LEU A 51 -6.03 -6.45 1.16
C LEU A 51 -6.18 -7.44 -0.02
N ILE A 52 -7.35 -8.05 -0.23
CA ILE A 52 -7.57 -8.95 -1.39
C ILE A 52 -7.23 -8.24 -2.71
N SER A 53 -7.59 -6.96 -2.84
CA SER A 53 -7.27 -6.15 -4.02
C SER A 53 -5.75 -6.02 -4.27
N ASN A 54 -4.92 -6.08 -3.22
CA ASN A 54 -3.46 -6.04 -3.34
C ASN A 54 -2.85 -7.26 -4.04
N LEU A 55 -3.50 -8.42 -3.99
CA LEU A 55 -3.03 -9.61 -4.71
C LEU A 55 -3.01 -9.34 -6.23
N ILE A 56 -4.01 -8.60 -6.72
CA ILE A 56 -4.07 -8.20 -8.13
C ILE A 56 -2.95 -7.22 -8.46
N LEU A 57 -2.71 -6.23 -7.59
CA LEU A 57 -1.59 -5.29 -7.76
C LEU A 57 -0.25 -6.02 -7.81
N GLN A 58 0.01 -6.98 -6.92
CA GLN A 58 1.24 -7.76 -6.90
C GLN A 58 1.41 -8.59 -8.18
N THR A 59 0.33 -9.23 -8.66
CA THR A 59 0.35 -9.99 -9.91
C THR A 59 0.65 -9.08 -11.09
N VAL A 60 0.00 -7.93 -11.19
CA VAL A 60 0.27 -6.95 -12.24
C VAL A 60 1.71 -6.46 -12.16
N ASN A 61 2.21 -6.16 -10.96
CA ASN A 61 3.58 -5.72 -10.73
C ASN A 61 4.61 -6.72 -11.27
N SER A 62 4.43 -8.01 -11.02
CA SER A 62 5.35 -9.06 -11.51
C SER A 62 5.37 -9.14 -13.05
N ILE A 63 4.23 -8.94 -13.70
CA ILE A 63 4.10 -9.00 -15.16
C ILE A 63 4.74 -7.77 -15.83
N ILE A 64 4.55 -6.59 -15.25
CA ILE A 64 5.03 -5.34 -15.88
C ILE A 64 6.47 -4.96 -15.50
N ALA A 65 7.06 -5.59 -14.46
CA ALA A 65 8.41 -5.30 -14.01
C ALA A 65 9.46 -5.29 -15.14
N PRO A 66 9.58 -6.33 -15.98
CA PRO A 66 10.57 -6.34 -17.06
C PRO A 66 10.29 -5.25 -18.11
N LYS A 67 9.02 -4.90 -18.34
CA LYS A 67 8.66 -3.80 -19.24
C LYS A 67 9.05 -2.43 -18.69
N ILE A 68 8.86 -2.18 -17.39
CA ILE A 68 9.29 -0.95 -16.72
C ILE A 68 10.79 -0.76 -16.94
N THR A 69 11.58 -1.78 -16.59
CA THR A 69 13.04 -1.75 -16.71
C THR A 69 13.47 -1.49 -18.15
N ASN A 70 12.90 -2.22 -19.12
CA ASN A 70 13.24 -2.03 -20.53
C ASN A 70 12.93 -0.61 -21.01
N LEU A 71 11.72 -0.09 -20.77
CA LEU A 71 11.30 1.23 -21.24
C LEU A 71 12.10 2.36 -20.55
N TYR A 72 12.49 2.19 -19.31
CA TYR A 72 13.31 3.15 -18.60
C TYR A 72 14.72 3.23 -19.17
N PHE A 73 15.41 2.09 -19.30
CA PHE A 73 16.80 2.06 -19.80
C PHE A 73 16.93 2.30 -21.30
N THR A 74 15.84 2.16 -22.08
CA THR A 74 15.79 2.60 -23.50
C THR A 74 15.34 4.05 -23.67
N ASN A 75 15.26 4.83 -22.57
CA ASN A 75 14.80 6.23 -22.56
C ASN A 75 13.43 6.45 -23.23
N SER A 76 12.58 5.44 -23.25
CA SER A 76 11.23 5.50 -23.83
C SER A 76 10.20 6.01 -22.82
N PHE A 77 10.41 7.20 -22.24
CA PHE A 77 9.64 7.75 -21.14
C PHE A 77 8.15 7.95 -21.45
N ASP A 78 7.79 8.37 -22.67
CA ASP A 78 6.39 8.53 -23.08
C ASP A 78 5.63 7.20 -23.06
N LYS A 79 6.27 6.12 -23.54
CA LYS A 79 5.68 4.78 -23.51
C LYS A 79 5.58 4.26 -22.08
N LEU A 80 6.57 4.55 -21.25
CA LEU A 80 6.57 4.20 -19.82
C LEU A 80 5.41 4.92 -19.11
N GLU A 81 5.29 6.25 -19.25
CA GLU A 81 4.19 7.03 -18.66
C GLU A 81 2.84 6.47 -19.10
N LYS A 82 2.61 6.28 -20.39
CA LYS A 82 1.36 5.74 -20.93
C LYS A 82 1.04 4.36 -20.35
N MET A 83 2.03 3.47 -20.26
CA MET A 83 1.86 2.13 -19.69
C MET A 83 1.47 2.21 -18.21
N ILE A 84 2.17 3.01 -17.40
CA ILE A 84 1.90 3.17 -15.97
C ILE A 84 0.50 3.74 -15.76
N LEU A 85 0.14 4.83 -16.43
CA LEU A 85 -1.17 5.46 -16.29
C LEU A 85 -2.31 4.55 -16.72
N THR A 86 -2.15 3.79 -17.81
CA THR A 86 -3.16 2.82 -18.26
C THR A 86 -3.34 1.69 -17.24
N THR A 87 -2.23 1.18 -16.69
CA THR A 87 -2.25 0.15 -15.65
C THR A 87 -2.93 0.65 -14.39
N SER A 88 -2.55 1.84 -13.91
CA SER A 88 -3.13 2.47 -12.72
C SER A 88 -4.64 2.70 -12.87
N ARG A 89 -5.10 3.10 -14.05
CA ARG A 89 -6.54 3.25 -14.32
C ARG A 89 -7.31 1.93 -14.23
N ARG A 90 -6.76 0.86 -14.80
CA ARG A 90 -7.37 -0.48 -14.70
C ARG A 90 -7.43 -0.97 -13.25
N LEU A 91 -6.35 -0.75 -12.50
CA LEU A 91 -6.27 -1.07 -11.07
C LEU A 91 -7.25 -0.24 -10.25
N LEU A 92 -7.44 1.05 -10.57
CA LEU A 92 -8.45 1.90 -9.94
C LEU A 92 -9.87 1.33 -10.15
N ALA A 93 -10.21 0.90 -11.35
CA ALA A 93 -11.52 0.29 -11.62
C ALA A 93 -11.74 -0.98 -10.78
N ILE A 94 -10.71 -1.81 -10.65
CA ILE A 94 -10.75 -3.01 -9.80
C ILE A 94 -10.91 -2.64 -8.31
N ALA A 95 -10.18 -1.62 -7.84
CA ALA A 95 -10.29 -1.17 -6.45
C ALA A 95 -11.69 -0.63 -6.13
N LEU A 96 -12.28 0.15 -7.04
CA LEU A 96 -13.65 0.65 -6.90
C LEU A 96 -14.68 -0.48 -6.92
N PHE A 97 -14.46 -1.51 -7.73
CA PHE A 97 -15.30 -2.71 -7.71
C PHE A 97 -15.28 -3.39 -6.33
N PHE A 98 -14.08 -3.66 -5.76
CA PHE A 98 -13.98 -4.26 -4.42
C PHE A 98 -14.60 -3.37 -3.34
N LEU A 99 -14.34 -2.06 -3.37
CA LEU A 99 -14.94 -1.14 -2.42
C LEU A 99 -16.48 -1.18 -2.50
N THR A 100 -17.05 -1.19 -3.71
CA THR A 100 -18.49 -1.28 -3.90
C THR A 100 -19.05 -2.61 -3.36
N VAL A 101 -18.37 -3.72 -3.62
CA VAL A 101 -18.74 -5.03 -3.07
C VAL A 101 -18.73 -5.00 -1.54
N PHE A 102 -17.71 -4.41 -0.92
CA PHE A 102 -17.64 -4.33 0.54
C PHE A 102 -18.67 -3.37 1.13
N ILE A 103 -19.01 -2.28 0.45
CA ILE A 103 -20.11 -1.40 0.88
C ILE A 103 -21.45 -2.15 0.87
N LEU A 104 -21.75 -2.90 -0.20
CA LEU A 104 -23.03 -3.58 -0.36
C LEU A 104 -23.13 -4.88 0.45
N PHE A 105 -22.07 -5.64 0.52
CA PHE A 105 -22.08 -7.01 1.08
C PHE A 105 -21.13 -7.19 2.26
N GLY A 106 -20.36 -6.21 2.68
CA GLY A 106 -19.31 -6.33 3.68
C GLY A 106 -19.79 -6.93 5.01
N LYS A 107 -20.97 -6.50 5.51
CA LYS A 107 -21.56 -7.08 6.73
C LYS A 107 -21.87 -8.58 6.57
N LYS A 108 -22.41 -8.99 5.41
CA LYS A 108 -22.70 -10.40 5.13
C LYS A 108 -21.41 -11.21 4.98
N ILE A 109 -20.40 -10.65 4.34
CA ILE A 109 -19.08 -11.28 4.19
C ILE A 109 -18.45 -11.49 5.56
N LEU A 110 -18.42 -10.48 6.42
CA LEU A 110 -17.87 -10.57 7.77
C LEU A 110 -18.64 -11.59 8.64
N TYR A 111 -19.95 -11.67 8.49
CA TYR A 111 -20.80 -12.62 9.22
C TYR A 111 -20.40 -14.09 8.97
N PHE A 112 -19.76 -14.43 7.85
CA PHE A 112 -19.23 -15.80 7.61
C PHE A 112 -18.17 -16.24 8.64
N TRP A 113 -17.48 -15.30 9.30
CA TRP A 113 -16.52 -15.60 10.38
C TRP A 113 -17.17 -15.58 11.77
N GLY A 114 -18.42 -15.14 11.86
CA GLY A 114 -19.20 -15.03 13.09
C GLY A 114 -19.89 -13.69 13.23
N SER A 115 -20.94 -13.63 14.10
CA SER A 115 -21.70 -12.39 14.35
C SER A 115 -20.82 -11.22 14.80
N ASP A 116 -19.84 -11.52 15.65
CA ASP A 116 -18.98 -10.50 16.27
C ASP A 116 -18.07 -9.78 15.26
N PHE A 117 -17.71 -10.46 14.17
CA PHE A 117 -16.87 -9.86 13.12
C PHE A 117 -17.57 -8.76 12.33
N VAL A 118 -18.91 -8.67 12.40
CA VAL A 118 -19.68 -7.60 11.75
C VAL A 118 -19.32 -6.22 12.32
N ASP A 119 -18.84 -6.14 13.56
CA ASP A 119 -18.35 -4.91 14.18
C ASP A 119 -17.12 -4.32 13.42
N GLY A 120 -16.39 -5.16 12.71
CA GLY A 120 -15.29 -4.75 11.82
C GLY A 120 -15.70 -4.09 10.51
N TYR A 121 -17.01 -3.93 10.23
CA TYR A 121 -17.49 -3.39 8.97
C TYR A 121 -16.94 -1.99 8.67
N SER A 122 -16.95 -1.09 9.64
CA SER A 122 -16.44 0.27 9.46
C SER A 122 -14.93 0.28 9.18
N ALA A 123 -14.16 -0.57 9.88
CA ALA A 123 -12.74 -0.74 9.63
C ALA A 123 -12.46 -1.28 8.23
N LEU A 124 -13.24 -2.29 7.78
CA LEU A 124 -13.15 -2.82 6.42
C LEU A 124 -13.35 -1.73 5.36
N ILE A 125 -14.35 -0.88 5.52
CA ILE A 125 -14.63 0.21 4.56
C ILE A 125 -13.52 1.25 4.55
N ILE A 126 -13.04 1.69 5.72
CA ILE A 126 -11.96 2.69 5.83
C ILE A 126 -10.69 2.20 5.14
N ILE A 127 -10.26 0.97 5.41
CA ILE A 127 -9.05 0.40 4.81
C ILE A 127 -9.26 0.17 3.31
N SER A 128 -10.44 -0.32 2.90
CA SER A 128 -10.75 -0.51 1.48
C SER A 128 -10.75 0.80 0.69
N ALA A 129 -11.20 1.89 1.30
CA ALA A 129 -11.11 3.23 0.70
C ALA A 129 -9.64 3.68 0.54
N ALA A 130 -8.78 3.42 1.52
CA ALA A 130 -7.35 3.68 1.40
C ALA A 130 -6.70 2.81 0.30
N GLN A 131 -7.15 1.55 0.13
CA GLN A 131 -6.69 0.68 -0.96
C GLN A 131 -7.06 1.22 -2.36
N VAL A 132 -8.14 2.00 -2.50
CA VAL A 132 -8.44 2.69 -3.76
C VAL A 132 -7.31 3.63 -4.14
N ILE A 133 -6.75 4.39 -3.18
CA ILE A 133 -5.60 5.27 -3.41
C ILE A 133 -4.36 4.45 -3.77
N ASN A 134 -4.10 3.36 -3.04
CA ASN A 134 -2.97 2.47 -3.31
C ASN A 134 -3.01 1.89 -4.73
N LEU A 135 -4.15 1.38 -5.17
CA LEU A 135 -4.29 0.83 -6.52
C LEU A 135 -4.34 1.92 -7.60
N CYS A 136 -4.87 3.11 -7.29
CA CYS A 136 -4.84 4.25 -8.20
C CYS A 136 -3.41 4.69 -8.54
N THR A 137 -2.49 4.65 -7.58
CA THR A 137 -1.06 4.91 -7.82
C THR A 137 -0.35 3.74 -8.51
N GLY A 138 -0.99 2.58 -8.56
CA GLY A 138 -0.52 1.40 -9.27
C GLY A 138 0.88 0.94 -8.84
N PRO A 139 1.77 0.63 -9.78
CA PRO A 139 3.09 0.05 -9.50
C PRO A 139 4.12 1.07 -9.00
N SER A 140 3.69 2.11 -8.25
CA SER A 140 4.54 3.24 -7.84
C SER A 140 5.80 2.82 -7.07
N GLY A 141 5.69 1.89 -6.11
CA GLY A 141 6.83 1.39 -5.35
C GLY A 141 7.80 0.60 -6.22
N GLN A 142 7.29 -0.22 -7.14
CA GLN A 142 8.11 -0.98 -8.06
C GLN A 142 8.79 -0.08 -9.09
N LEU A 143 8.09 0.95 -9.58
CA LEU A 143 8.66 1.94 -10.49
C LEU A 143 9.87 2.64 -9.86
N LEU A 144 9.79 3.07 -8.60
CA LEU A 144 10.93 3.67 -7.90
C LEU A 144 12.10 2.69 -7.76
N THR A 145 11.80 1.44 -7.43
CA THR A 145 12.84 0.42 -7.24
C THR A 145 13.55 0.08 -8.55
N LEU A 146 12.82 -0.03 -9.67
CA LEU A 146 13.34 -0.44 -10.97
C LEU A 146 13.90 0.71 -11.81
N CYS A 147 13.54 1.96 -11.52
CA CYS A 147 14.00 3.15 -12.22
C CYS A 147 15.11 3.91 -11.46
N ASP A 148 16.02 3.17 -10.85
CA ASP A 148 17.22 3.70 -10.17
C ASP A 148 16.94 4.71 -9.03
N GLN A 149 15.71 4.64 -8.45
CA GLN A 149 15.30 5.44 -7.29
C GLN A 149 15.19 4.62 -6.00
N GLN A 150 15.94 3.53 -5.89
CA GLN A 150 15.93 2.61 -4.76
C GLN A 150 16.28 3.29 -3.43
N LYS A 151 17.23 4.26 -3.45
CA LYS A 151 17.57 5.04 -2.25
C LYS A 151 16.41 5.90 -1.77
N SER A 152 15.65 6.51 -2.68
CA SER A 152 14.47 7.32 -2.34
C SER A 152 13.37 6.44 -1.74
N GLN A 153 13.16 5.25 -2.32
CA GLN A 153 12.21 4.26 -1.80
C GLN A 153 12.62 3.74 -0.40
N MET A 154 13.91 3.47 -0.20
CA MET A 154 14.45 3.04 1.09
C MET A 154 14.24 4.10 2.17
N PHE A 155 14.60 5.36 1.87
CA PHE A 155 14.41 6.47 2.80
C PHE A 155 12.93 6.66 3.18
N LEU A 156 12.03 6.59 2.20
CA LEU A 156 10.60 6.65 2.45
C LEU A 156 10.15 5.50 3.35
N ALA A 157 10.48 4.25 3.00
CA ALA A 157 10.07 3.09 3.77
C ALA A 157 10.55 3.14 5.22
N THR A 158 11.82 3.52 5.45
CA THR A 158 12.39 3.65 6.80
C THR A 158 11.75 4.80 7.59
N SER A 159 11.41 5.92 6.94
CA SER A 159 10.74 7.05 7.58
C SER A 159 9.29 6.73 7.99
N LEU A 160 8.63 5.82 7.26
CA LEU A 160 7.27 5.39 7.59
C LEU A 160 7.21 4.49 8.83
N VAL A 161 8.31 3.84 9.24
CA VAL A 161 8.33 3.00 10.44
C VAL A 161 7.99 3.81 11.71
N PRO A 162 8.74 4.85 12.09
CA PRO A 162 8.40 5.65 13.27
C PRO A 162 7.04 6.36 13.12
N ALA A 163 6.70 6.81 11.91
CA ALA A 163 5.41 7.44 11.65
C ALA A 163 4.24 6.48 11.89
N SER A 164 4.35 5.22 11.44
CA SER A 164 3.30 4.22 11.65
C SER A 164 3.12 3.87 13.12
N ILE A 165 4.21 3.75 13.87
CA ILE A 165 4.16 3.47 15.32
C ILE A 165 3.47 4.62 16.06
N LEU A 166 3.85 5.87 15.77
CA LEU A 166 3.26 7.04 16.41
C LEU A 166 1.78 7.21 16.07
N LEU A 167 1.41 7.06 14.80
CA LEU A 167 0.00 7.15 14.37
C LEU A 167 -0.82 6.01 14.95
N SER A 168 -0.30 4.78 14.96
CA SER A 168 -0.99 3.64 15.54
C SER A 168 -1.18 3.82 17.05
N TYR A 169 -0.16 4.27 17.77
CA TYR A 169 -0.29 4.58 19.19
C TYR A 169 -1.38 5.64 19.44
N PHE A 170 -1.31 6.77 18.74
CA PHE A 170 -2.26 7.86 18.91
C PHE A 170 -3.69 7.46 18.58
N PHE A 171 -3.91 6.81 17.43
CA PHE A 171 -5.27 6.47 17.01
C PHE A 171 -5.84 5.29 17.79
N VAL A 172 -5.06 4.23 18.04
CA VAL A 172 -5.56 3.04 18.76
C VAL A 172 -5.93 3.39 20.19
N THR A 173 -5.11 4.17 20.90
CA THR A 173 -5.42 4.55 22.30
C THR A 173 -6.65 5.44 22.43
N ASN A 174 -7.08 6.15 21.37
CA ASN A 174 -8.25 7.02 21.40
C ASN A 174 -9.51 6.45 20.76
N TYR A 175 -9.37 5.50 19.83
CA TYR A 175 -10.49 5.01 19.00
C TYR A 175 -10.51 3.51 18.81
N ASP A 176 -9.72 2.72 19.56
CA ASP A 176 -9.67 1.27 19.56
C ASP A 176 -9.61 0.66 18.14
N LEU A 177 -10.58 -0.16 17.77
CA LEU A 177 -10.71 -0.80 16.46
C LEU A 177 -10.69 0.21 15.30
N LEU A 178 -11.45 1.29 15.41
CA LEU A 178 -11.50 2.33 14.37
C LEU A 178 -10.18 3.10 14.31
N GLY A 179 -9.50 3.25 15.45
CA GLY A 179 -8.18 3.84 15.52
C GLY A 179 -7.15 3.07 14.70
N ALA A 180 -7.16 1.75 14.78
CA ALA A 180 -6.31 0.90 13.95
C ALA A 180 -6.59 1.11 12.45
N ALA A 181 -7.87 1.19 12.07
CA ALA A 181 -8.26 1.45 10.68
C ALA A 181 -7.81 2.84 10.19
N TYR A 182 -7.94 3.88 11.02
CA TYR A 182 -7.46 5.23 10.69
C TYR A 182 -5.94 5.28 10.58
N ALA A 183 -5.21 4.63 11.49
CA ALA A 183 -3.75 4.57 11.44
C ALA A 183 -3.27 3.89 10.15
N GLY A 184 -3.78 2.68 9.85
CA GLY A 184 -3.42 1.94 8.64
C GLY A 184 -3.77 2.70 7.36
N ALA A 185 -4.98 3.28 7.28
CA ALA A 185 -5.41 4.09 6.14
C ALA A 185 -4.51 5.32 5.95
N SER A 186 -4.15 6.01 7.04
CA SER A 186 -3.28 7.19 6.98
C SER A 186 -1.90 6.84 6.43
N ILE A 187 -1.31 5.74 6.88
CA ILE A 187 0.00 5.27 6.39
C ILE A 187 -0.07 4.90 4.90
N ILE A 188 -1.11 4.20 4.46
CA ILE A 188 -1.31 3.86 3.04
C ILE A 188 -1.38 5.15 2.19
N ILE A 189 -2.12 6.15 2.64
CA ILE A 189 -2.28 7.42 1.94
C ILE A 189 -0.95 8.18 1.88
N ILE A 190 -0.26 8.34 3.02
CA ILE A 190 1.02 9.06 3.10
C ILE A 190 2.06 8.39 2.19
N ASP A 191 2.21 7.05 2.28
CA ASP A 191 3.15 6.28 1.48
C ASP A 191 2.92 6.53 -0.03
N ASN A 192 1.68 6.42 -0.48
CA ASN A 192 1.35 6.57 -1.90
C ASN A 192 1.48 8.01 -2.39
N VAL A 193 1.06 9.00 -1.60
CA VAL A 193 1.21 10.42 -1.96
C VAL A 193 2.68 10.80 -2.09
N VAL A 194 3.52 10.38 -1.14
CA VAL A 194 4.96 10.68 -1.19
C VAL A 194 5.63 9.95 -2.36
N ARG A 195 5.28 8.70 -2.65
CA ARG A 195 5.79 7.98 -3.84
C ARG A 195 5.45 8.71 -5.13
N VAL A 196 4.19 9.12 -5.31
CA VAL A 196 3.76 9.87 -6.50
C VAL A 196 4.54 11.17 -6.63
N TYR A 197 4.77 11.88 -5.53
CA TYR A 197 5.59 13.11 -5.53
C TYR A 197 7.03 12.83 -5.96
N ILE A 198 7.66 11.77 -5.43
CA ILE A 198 9.04 11.39 -5.79
C ILE A 198 9.10 11.00 -7.28
N ILE A 199 8.14 10.22 -7.78
CA ILE A 199 8.06 9.78 -9.18
C ILE A 199 7.92 11.01 -10.09
N TYR A 200 7.04 11.93 -9.76
CA TYR A 200 6.87 13.17 -10.52
C TYR A 200 8.17 13.97 -10.60
N LYS A 201 8.85 14.13 -9.46
CA LYS A 201 10.09 14.95 -9.39
C LYS A 201 11.30 14.26 -10.02
N LYS A 202 11.42 12.93 -9.93
CA LYS A 202 12.62 12.18 -10.32
C LYS A 202 12.52 11.49 -11.67
N ILE A 203 11.31 11.07 -12.07
CA ILE A 203 11.08 10.29 -13.30
C ILE A 203 10.27 11.11 -14.32
N GLY A 204 9.52 12.13 -13.84
CA GLY A 204 8.72 13.01 -14.70
C GLY A 204 7.32 12.51 -15.01
N ILE A 205 6.88 11.38 -14.44
CA ILE A 205 5.53 10.83 -14.68
C ILE A 205 4.49 11.59 -13.86
N ASN A 206 3.48 12.13 -14.52
CA ASN A 206 2.41 12.89 -13.87
C ASN A 206 1.13 12.06 -13.72
N TYR A 207 0.88 11.57 -12.51
CA TYR A 207 -0.31 10.78 -12.17
C TYR A 207 -1.64 11.55 -12.30
N LEU A 208 -1.63 12.88 -12.26
CA LEU A 208 -2.85 13.67 -12.49
C LEU A 208 -3.46 13.46 -13.89
N LYS A 209 -2.65 12.97 -14.83
CA LYS A 209 -3.11 12.61 -16.18
C LYS A 209 -3.99 11.33 -16.19
N ILE A 210 -4.06 10.56 -15.10
CA ILE A 210 -4.94 9.37 -15.02
C ILE A 210 -6.39 9.73 -15.36
N ILE A 211 -6.84 10.92 -14.97
CA ILE A 211 -8.22 11.38 -15.16
C ILE A 211 -8.44 11.94 -16.58
N LYS A 212 -7.37 12.36 -17.28
CA LYS A 212 -7.46 13.09 -18.56
C LYS A 212 -7.31 12.21 -19.83
N ILE A 213 -6.95 10.96 -19.67
CA ILE A 213 -6.84 9.98 -20.77
C ILE A 213 -8.09 9.09 -20.72
#